data_b7af01c2db3b213d477edb1fae0523a7
#
_entry.id   b7af01c2db3b213d477edb1fae0523a7
#
_cell.length_a   1.000
_cell.length_b   1.000
_cell.length_c   1.000
_cell.angle_alpha   90.00
_cell.angle_beta   90.00
_cell.angle_gamma   90.00
#
_symmetry.space_group_name_H-M   'P 1'
#
loop_
_entity.id
_entity.type
_entity.pdbx_description
1 polymer ?
#
loop_
_entity_poly.entity_id
_entity_poly.type
_entity_poly.pdbx_seq_one_letter_code
_entity_poly.pdbx_strand_id
1 'polypeptide(L)'
;AIAKSGMANQYWSVGDYHTITMKTGEVIDVAIGDFNHDVTPGGVTIPVTLVMKQALKDGGRIHSSTSTVGGYPECEFRKNVLPSIVSNFPDEWQNIMTTARKNSIAYSSSGHPIVTSDDKAWMLSAQEVIGATSFNGYSCYDDGSTLYPIFSSNESRIRMSNGADCAWWTRSPRGPYTQYSSYCYVRADGAVVSSDNNAASTTMFGVPMTYCLGFCVG
;
A
#
# COMPACT_ATOMS: atom_id res chain seq x y z
N ALA A 1 24.52 1.49 -1.22
CA ALA A 1 25.38 1.65 -2.38
C ALA A 1 24.79 0.99 -3.64
N ILE A 2 24.45 -0.33 -3.60
CA ILE A 2 23.92 -1.07 -4.78
C ILE A 2 22.62 -0.47 -5.31
N ALA A 3 21.64 -0.15 -4.46
CA ALA A 3 20.39 0.50 -4.88
C ALA A 3 20.69 1.80 -5.66
N LYS A 4 21.57 2.67 -5.13
CA LYS A 4 21.94 3.94 -5.77
C LYS A 4 22.70 3.81 -7.08
N SER A 5 23.33 2.67 -7.35
CA SER A 5 24.07 2.46 -8.59
C SER A 5 23.20 2.19 -9.82
N GLY A 6 21.90 1.97 -9.64
CA GLY A 6 20.97 1.53 -10.69
C GLY A 6 21.17 0.08 -11.15
N MET A 7 22.03 -0.68 -10.48
CA MET A 7 22.37 -2.07 -10.84
C MET A 7 21.75 -3.10 -9.87
N ALA A 8 20.77 -2.69 -9.07
CA ALA A 8 20.19 -3.55 -8.04
C ALA A 8 19.68 -4.89 -8.60
N ASN A 9 19.04 -4.86 -9.76
CA ASN A 9 18.51 -6.03 -10.46
C ASN A 9 19.59 -7.00 -11.02
N GLN A 10 20.89 -6.64 -10.95
CA GLN A 10 22.01 -7.55 -11.29
C GLN A 10 22.42 -8.39 -10.07
N TYR A 11 22.08 -7.96 -8.87
CA TYR A 11 22.48 -8.59 -7.60
C TYR A 11 21.32 -9.19 -6.83
N TRP A 12 20.10 -8.69 -7.04
CA TRP A 12 18.90 -9.09 -6.33
C TRP A 12 17.78 -9.43 -7.29
N SER A 13 16.81 -10.21 -6.80
CA SER A 13 15.62 -10.62 -7.52
C SER A 13 14.36 -10.13 -6.83
N VAL A 14 13.27 -9.99 -7.58
CA VAL A 14 11.93 -9.76 -7.00
C VAL A 14 11.61 -10.89 -6.02
N GLY A 15 11.20 -10.53 -4.81
CA GLY A 15 10.92 -11.47 -3.74
C GLY A 15 12.09 -11.69 -2.75
N ASP A 16 13.33 -11.33 -3.10
CA ASP A 16 14.42 -11.29 -2.12
C ASP A 16 14.03 -10.35 -0.97
N TYR A 17 14.32 -10.74 0.27
CA TYR A 17 13.80 -10.03 1.42
C TYR A 17 14.87 -9.72 2.47
N HIS A 18 14.55 -8.77 3.32
CA HIS A 18 15.35 -8.38 4.48
C HIS A 18 14.45 -8.20 5.70
N THR A 19 14.95 -8.62 6.85
CA THR A 19 14.24 -8.48 8.14
C THR A 19 14.62 -7.16 8.81
N ILE A 20 13.64 -6.38 9.22
CA ILE A 20 13.79 -5.10 9.92
C ILE A 20 13.20 -5.23 11.32
N THR A 21 13.92 -4.82 12.34
CA THR A 21 13.38 -4.63 13.69
C THR A 21 13.03 -3.15 13.86
N MET A 22 11.73 -2.87 13.96
CA MET A 22 11.20 -1.53 14.18
C MET A 22 11.60 -1.01 15.57
N LYS A 23 11.61 0.31 15.78
CA LYS A 23 11.89 0.92 17.09
C LYS A 23 10.91 0.47 18.19
N THR A 24 9.73 0.04 17.81
CA THR A 24 8.73 -0.57 18.72
C THR A 24 9.07 -1.99 19.14
N GLY A 25 10.11 -2.61 18.56
CA GLY A 25 10.44 -4.02 18.73
C GLY A 25 9.65 -4.96 17.79
N GLU A 26 8.73 -4.45 16.97
CA GLU A 26 8.07 -5.24 15.94
C GLU A 26 9.09 -5.65 14.88
N VAL A 27 9.08 -6.94 14.50
CA VAL A 27 9.95 -7.48 13.45
C VAL A 27 9.13 -7.65 12.19
N ILE A 28 9.60 -7.07 11.09
CA ILE A 28 8.95 -7.13 9.78
C ILE A 28 9.94 -7.59 8.71
N ASP A 29 9.46 -8.41 7.78
CA ASP A 29 10.19 -8.71 6.55
C ASP A 29 9.70 -7.79 5.44
N VAL A 30 10.64 -7.23 4.69
CA VAL A 30 10.37 -6.43 3.49
C VAL A 30 11.02 -7.11 2.30
N ALA A 31 10.28 -7.27 1.21
CA ALA A 31 10.77 -7.93 0.00
C ALA A 31 10.84 -6.93 -1.15
N ILE A 32 11.74 -7.20 -2.09
CA ILE A 32 11.78 -6.45 -3.35
C ILE A 32 10.49 -6.73 -4.12
N GLY A 33 9.69 -5.68 -4.28
CA GLY A 33 8.44 -5.69 -5.04
C GLY A 33 8.68 -5.52 -6.52
N ASP A 34 9.58 -4.60 -6.86
CA ASP A 34 10.00 -4.32 -8.25
C ASP A 34 11.27 -3.47 -8.30
N PHE A 35 11.84 -3.35 -9.50
CA PHE A 35 12.95 -2.47 -9.83
C PHE A 35 12.51 -1.39 -10.80
N ASN A 36 12.97 -0.15 -10.60
CA ASN A 36 12.72 0.99 -11.48
C ASN A 36 11.23 1.25 -11.77
N HIS A 37 10.36 0.95 -10.80
CA HIS A 37 8.91 1.04 -10.94
C HIS A 37 8.37 2.42 -10.54
N ASP A 38 8.80 2.92 -9.40
CA ASP A 38 8.29 4.15 -8.82
C ASP A 38 9.16 5.36 -9.19
N VAL A 39 8.57 6.54 -9.06
CA VAL A 39 9.26 7.79 -9.37
C VAL A 39 9.21 8.76 -8.18
N THR A 40 10.24 9.59 -8.06
CA THR A 40 10.25 10.70 -7.11
C THR A 40 9.22 11.78 -7.52
N PRO A 41 8.90 12.75 -6.64
CA PRO A 41 8.11 13.93 -7.00
C PRO A 41 8.64 14.71 -8.21
N GLY A 42 9.95 14.64 -8.46
CA GLY A 42 10.60 15.24 -9.63
C GLY A 42 10.60 14.36 -10.90
N GLY A 43 9.96 13.17 -10.87
CA GLY A 43 9.88 12.27 -12.03
C GLY A 43 11.14 11.43 -12.24
N VAL A 44 12.06 11.38 -11.29
CA VAL A 44 13.26 10.52 -11.36
C VAL A 44 12.88 9.11 -10.90
N THR A 45 13.22 8.11 -11.71
CA THR A 45 12.99 6.70 -11.39
C THR A 45 13.77 6.28 -10.15
N ILE A 46 13.10 5.58 -9.23
CA ILE A 46 13.68 5.04 -8.01
C ILE A 46 14.09 3.59 -8.24
N PRO A 47 15.32 3.19 -7.92
CA PRO A 47 15.85 1.89 -8.32
C PRO A 47 15.15 0.68 -7.71
N VAL A 48 14.70 0.76 -6.45
CA VAL A 48 14.14 -0.39 -5.74
C VAL A 48 12.89 -0.01 -4.98
N THR A 49 11.81 -0.73 -5.23
CA THR A 49 10.59 -0.70 -4.43
C THR A 49 10.54 -1.93 -3.54
N LEU A 50 10.34 -1.71 -2.26
CA LEU A 50 10.17 -2.73 -1.24
C LEU A 50 8.71 -2.81 -0.81
N VAL A 51 8.24 -4.01 -0.49
CA VAL A 51 6.88 -4.29 0.00
C VAL A 51 6.96 -5.14 1.25
N MET A 52 6.16 -4.84 2.26
CA MET A 52 6.08 -5.65 3.47
C MET A 52 5.53 -7.05 3.14
N LYS A 53 6.16 -8.09 3.68
CA LYS A 53 5.72 -9.51 3.55
C LYS A 53 4.65 -9.88 4.57
N GLN A 54 4.56 -9.16 5.67
CA GLN A 54 3.48 -9.26 6.65
C GLN A 54 2.81 -7.90 6.82
N ALA A 55 1.59 -7.92 7.35
CA ALA A 55 0.93 -6.70 7.76
C ALA A 55 1.38 -6.30 9.17
N LEU A 56 1.26 -5.02 9.49
CA LEU A 56 1.60 -4.50 10.82
C LEU A 56 0.72 -5.13 11.89
N LYS A 57 1.25 -5.25 13.11
CA LYS A 57 0.51 -5.77 14.26
C LYS A 57 -0.67 -4.88 14.64
N ASP A 58 -0.44 -3.58 14.61
CA ASP A 58 -1.48 -2.60 14.89
C ASP A 58 -2.16 -2.22 13.58
N GLY A 59 -3.43 -2.56 13.51
CA GLY A 59 -4.30 -2.25 12.39
C GLY A 59 -5.25 -1.09 12.71
N GLY A 60 -6.19 -0.84 11.80
CA GLY A 60 -7.19 0.16 12.00
C GLY A 60 -7.96 0.51 10.74
N ARG A 61 -8.58 1.68 10.75
CA ARG A 61 -9.38 2.22 9.67
C ARG A 61 -8.55 3.13 8.76
N ILE A 62 -9.04 3.36 7.54
CA ILE A 62 -8.46 4.35 6.64
C ILE A 62 -8.89 5.77 7.05
N HIS A 63 -10.14 5.93 7.47
CA HIS A 63 -10.74 7.22 7.79
C HIS A 63 -11.61 7.14 9.05
N SER A 64 -11.76 8.23 9.78
CA SER A 64 -12.65 8.34 10.96
C SER A 64 -14.12 8.33 10.59
N SER A 65 -14.45 8.63 9.34
CA SER A 65 -15.81 8.61 8.79
C SER A 65 -15.88 7.73 7.53
N THR A 66 -17.08 7.35 7.14
CA THR A 66 -17.34 6.63 5.88
C THR A 66 -17.21 7.59 4.70
N SER A 67 -15.99 7.96 4.32
CA SER A 67 -15.73 8.91 3.24
C SER A 67 -14.48 8.52 2.43
N THR A 68 -14.54 8.79 1.13
CA THR A 68 -13.38 8.72 0.21
C THR A 68 -13.12 10.09 -0.44
N VAL A 69 -13.73 11.15 0.08
CA VAL A 69 -13.52 12.52 -0.41
C VAL A 69 -12.08 12.93 -0.23
N GLY A 70 -11.49 13.50 -1.27
CA GLY A 70 -10.07 13.85 -1.32
C GLY A 70 -9.12 12.67 -1.52
N GLY A 71 -9.63 11.42 -1.50
CA GLY A 71 -8.85 10.20 -1.73
C GLY A 71 -7.81 9.92 -0.66
N TYR A 72 -6.80 9.13 -1.03
CA TYR A 72 -5.72 8.75 -0.13
C TYR A 72 -4.92 9.94 0.44
N PRO A 73 -4.62 11.02 -0.32
CA PRO A 73 -3.91 12.17 0.24
C PRO A 73 -4.60 12.79 1.45
N GLU A 74 -5.93 12.76 1.50
CA GLU A 74 -6.74 13.39 2.55
C GLU A 74 -7.19 12.42 3.64
N CYS A 75 -6.94 11.11 3.51
CA CYS A 75 -7.39 10.12 4.49
C CYS A 75 -6.65 10.24 5.83
N GLU A 76 -7.35 9.87 6.90
CA GLU A 76 -6.84 9.93 8.28
C GLU A 76 -5.58 9.06 8.47
N PHE A 77 -5.58 7.86 7.87
CA PHE A 77 -4.42 6.98 7.94
C PHE A 77 -3.14 7.69 7.46
N ARG A 78 -3.18 8.28 6.25
CA ARG A 78 -2.00 8.94 5.69
C ARG A 78 -1.55 10.14 6.51
N LYS A 79 -2.50 10.95 7.02
CA LYS A 79 -2.19 12.19 7.75
C LYS A 79 -1.71 11.94 9.17
N ASN A 80 -2.31 10.97 9.87
CA ASN A 80 -2.16 10.83 11.31
C ASN A 80 -1.43 9.54 11.73
N VAL A 81 -1.59 8.44 10.98
CA VAL A 81 -1.05 7.13 11.35
C VAL A 81 0.28 6.84 10.65
N LEU A 82 0.33 7.04 9.35
CA LEU A 82 1.51 6.75 8.53
C LEU A 82 2.80 7.46 9.00
N PRO A 83 2.80 8.75 9.41
CA PRO A 83 4.00 9.40 9.91
C PRO A 83 4.59 8.70 11.14
N SER A 84 3.74 8.22 12.05
CA SER A 84 4.17 7.44 13.22
C SER A 84 4.78 6.10 12.80
N ILE A 85 4.19 5.40 11.83
CA ILE A 85 4.76 4.15 11.31
C ILE A 85 6.14 4.40 10.70
N VAL A 86 6.28 5.43 9.86
CA VAL A 86 7.57 5.78 9.24
C VAL A 86 8.63 6.14 10.30
N SER A 87 8.26 6.86 11.35
CA SER A 87 9.18 7.23 12.43
C SER A 87 9.65 6.02 13.26
N ASN A 88 8.90 4.91 13.24
CA ASN A 88 9.25 3.66 13.92
C ASN A 88 10.26 2.79 13.15
N PHE A 89 10.53 3.07 11.87
CA PHE A 89 11.65 2.44 11.18
C PHE A 89 12.97 2.85 11.84
N PRO A 90 14.00 1.98 11.89
CA PRO A 90 15.35 2.35 12.33
C PRO A 90 15.89 3.54 11.52
N ASP A 91 16.76 4.34 12.13
CA ASP A 91 17.26 5.59 11.51
C ASP A 91 17.99 5.33 10.19
N GLU A 92 18.74 4.21 10.11
CA GLU A 92 19.41 3.80 8.88
C GLU A 92 18.42 3.55 7.73
N TRP A 93 17.23 2.99 8.02
CA TRP A 93 16.17 2.81 7.03
C TRP A 93 15.52 4.13 6.64
N GLN A 94 15.18 4.98 7.63
CA GLN A 94 14.61 6.30 7.35
C GLN A 94 15.51 7.17 6.48
N ASN A 95 16.85 7.02 6.62
CA ASN A 95 17.85 7.76 5.85
C ASN A 95 17.98 7.30 4.40
N ILE A 96 17.66 6.04 4.10
CA ILE A 96 17.71 5.50 2.72
C ILE A 96 16.36 5.45 2.04
N MET A 97 15.25 5.62 2.80
CA MET A 97 13.91 5.73 2.23
C MET A 97 13.82 6.98 1.35
N THR A 98 13.47 6.77 0.09
CA THR A 98 13.27 7.82 -0.90
C THR A 98 11.78 8.13 -1.03
N THR A 99 11.43 9.42 -1.05
CA THR A 99 10.05 9.86 -1.28
C THR A 99 9.62 9.51 -2.69
N ALA A 100 8.54 8.76 -2.81
CA ALA A 100 7.91 8.42 -4.08
C ALA A 100 6.61 9.20 -4.27
N ARG A 101 6.30 9.55 -5.54
CA ARG A 101 5.00 10.08 -5.93
C ARG A 101 4.04 8.93 -6.19
N LYS A 102 2.90 8.96 -5.51
CA LYS A 102 1.87 7.94 -5.66
C LYS A 102 0.56 8.55 -6.13
N ASN A 103 -0.02 7.90 -7.13
CA ASN A 103 -1.36 8.25 -7.62
C ASN A 103 -2.42 7.56 -6.76
N SER A 104 -3.56 8.20 -6.65
CA SER A 104 -4.79 7.62 -6.15
C SER A 104 -6.00 8.34 -6.75
N ILE A 105 -7.18 7.78 -6.56
CA ILE A 105 -8.41 8.44 -6.99
C ILE A 105 -9.02 9.17 -5.79
N ALA A 106 -9.43 10.42 -6.03
CA ALA A 106 -10.28 11.15 -5.09
C ALA A 106 -11.72 11.17 -5.57
N TYR A 107 -12.65 11.10 -4.62
CA TYR A 107 -14.02 11.44 -4.92
C TYR A 107 -14.24 12.93 -4.76
N SER A 108 -14.95 13.51 -5.72
CA SER A 108 -15.45 14.88 -5.65
C SER A 108 -16.85 14.97 -6.29
N SER A 109 -17.56 16.06 -6.04
CA SER A 109 -18.87 16.31 -6.68
C SER A 109 -18.80 16.45 -8.21
N SER A 110 -17.60 16.69 -8.75
CA SER A 110 -17.34 16.85 -10.18
C SER A 110 -16.73 15.61 -10.86
N GLY A 111 -16.52 14.50 -10.13
CA GLY A 111 -15.96 13.27 -10.72
C GLY A 111 -14.96 12.57 -9.81
N HIS A 112 -14.08 11.77 -10.44
CA HIS A 112 -13.09 10.94 -9.78
C HIS A 112 -11.67 11.26 -10.30
N PRO A 113 -11.14 12.46 -10.00
CA PRO A 113 -9.82 12.84 -10.50
C PRO A 113 -8.72 11.98 -9.87
N ILE A 114 -7.65 11.78 -10.66
CA ILE A 114 -6.38 11.29 -10.11
C ILE A 114 -5.80 12.42 -9.27
N VAL A 115 -5.44 12.08 -8.04
CA VAL A 115 -4.72 12.94 -7.11
C VAL A 115 -3.41 12.29 -6.72
N THR A 116 -2.44 13.08 -6.30
CA THR A 116 -1.10 12.58 -5.96
C THR A 116 -0.76 12.82 -4.51
N SER A 117 0.06 11.94 -3.96
CA SER A 117 0.75 12.15 -2.69
C SER A 117 2.24 11.83 -2.83
N ASP A 118 3.06 12.52 -2.07
CA ASP A 118 4.49 12.32 -2.00
C ASP A 118 4.80 11.72 -0.62
N ASP A 119 5.20 10.44 -0.59
CA ASP A 119 5.30 9.66 0.65
C ASP A 119 6.60 8.83 0.69
N LYS A 120 7.20 8.69 1.89
CA LYS A 120 8.31 7.74 2.12
C LYS A 120 7.84 6.28 2.20
N ALA A 121 6.62 6.08 2.67
CA ALA A 121 5.92 4.80 2.65
C ALA A 121 4.44 5.05 2.34
N TRP A 122 3.76 4.06 1.79
CA TRP A 122 2.36 4.21 1.35
C TRP A 122 1.58 2.90 1.43
N MET A 123 0.25 2.97 1.52
CA MET A 123 -0.61 1.83 1.23
C MET A 123 -0.58 1.54 -0.27
N LEU A 124 -0.48 0.26 -0.63
CA LEU A 124 -0.52 -0.18 -2.02
C LEU A 124 -1.88 0.12 -2.65
N SER A 125 -1.94 0.38 -3.96
CA SER A 125 -3.21 0.43 -4.69
C SER A 125 -3.69 -0.97 -5.08
N ALA A 126 -4.97 -1.13 -5.39
CA ALA A 126 -5.49 -2.39 -5.93
C ALA A 126 -4.79 -2.74 -7.26
N GLN A 127 -4.49 -1.76 -8.11
CA GLN A 127 -3.78 -1.98 -9.36
C GLN A 127 -2.33 -2.43 -9.15
N GLU A 128 -1.62 -1.89 -8.17
CA GLU A 128 -0.28 -2.36 -7.80
C GLU A 128 -0.29 -3.82 -7.30
N VAL A 129 -1.43 -4.29 -6.80
CA VAL A 129 -1.58 -5.62 -6.20
C VAL A 129 -2.12 -6.66 -7.18
N ILE A 130 -2.95 -6.27 -8.16
CA ILE A 130 -3.57 -7.24 -9.11
C ILE A 130 -3.43 -6.87 -10.59
N GLY A 131 -2.93 -5.66 -10.92
CA GLY A 131 -2.75 -5.21 -12.30
C GLY A 131 -4.06 -4.96 -13.08
N ALA A 132 -5.19 -4.84 -12.39
CA ALA A 132 -6.50 -4.70 -13.01
C ALA A 132 -7.40 -3.75 -12.22
N THR A 133 -8.40 -3.20 -12.90
CA THR A 133 -9.46 -2.35 -12.31
C THR A 133 -10.73 -3.11 -11.98
N SER A 134 -10.87 -4.36 -12.44
CA SER A 134 -12.00 -5.25 -12.17
C SER A 134 -11.51 -6.59 -11.62
N PHE A 135 -12.12 -7.07 -10.55
CA PHE A 135 -11.69 -8.26 -9.83
C PHE A 135 -12.82 -8.81 -8.95
N ASN A 136 -13.03 -10.12 -8.96
CA ASN A 136 -13.94 -10.84 -8.06
C ASN A 136 -15.36 -10.21 -7.96
N GLY A 137 -15.89 -9.64 -9.06
CA GLY A 137 -17.17 -8.94 -9.06
C GLY A 137 -17.13 -7.51 -8.47
N TYR A 138 -15.96 -7.02 -8.12
CA TYR A 138 -15.70 -5.65 -7.66
C TYR A 138 -14.87 -4.89 -8.69
N SER A 139 -14.74 -3.59 -8.48
CA SER A 139 -13.86 -2.74 -9.30
C SER A 139 -13.31 -1.56 -8.47
N CYS A 140 -12.23 -0.99 -8.96
CA CYS A 140 -11.71 0.31 -8.56
C CYS A 140 -11.59 1.21 -9.79
N TYR A 141 -11.36 2.49 -9.56
CA TYR A 141 -11.01 3.41 -10.65
C TYR A 141 -9.54 3.23 -11.04
N ASP A 142 -9.25 3.52 -12.30
CA ASP A 142 -7.88 3.52 -12.82
C ASP A 142 -7.10 4.72 -12.26
N ASP A 143 -6.11 4.47 -11.43
CA ASP A 143 -5.21 5.48 -10.88
C ASP A 143 -3.89 5.58 -11.67
N GLY A 144 -3.75 4.81 -12.75
CA GLY A 144 -2.55 4.75 -13.59
C GLY A 144 -1.39 3.97 -12.97
N SER A 145 -1.62 3.28 -11.85
CA SER A 145 -0.60 2.40 -11.25
C SER A 145 -0.51 1.07 -11.99
N THR A 146 0.66 0.44 -11.95
CA THR A 146 0.92 -0.87 -12.56
C THR A 146 1.22 -1.92 -11.51
N LEU A 147 1.06 -3.19 -11.87
CA LEU A 147 1.28 -4.34 -10.98
C LEU A 147 2.74 -4.43 -10.53
N TYR A 148 2.96 -4.61 -9.23
CA TYR A 148 4.26 -5.08 -8.75
C TYR A 148 4.41 -6.59 -9.02
N PRO A 149 5.49 -7.03 -9.69
CA PRO A 149 5.70 -8.43 -10.04
C PRO A 149 5.67 -9.42 -8.88
N ILE A 150 5.95 -8.95 -7.66
CA ILE A 150 5.85 -9.78 -6.45
C ILE A 150 4.43 -10.33 -6.22
N PHE A 151 3.39 -9.69 -6.78
CA PHE A 151 1.99 -10.09 -6.61
C PHE A 151 1.48 -10.91 -7.82
N SER A 152 2.04 -12.09 -8.01
CA SER A 152 1.73 -12.98 -9.14
C SER A 152 0.47 -13.84 -8.95
N SER A 153 -0.02 -14.00 -7.72
CA SER A 153 -1.18 -14.86 -7.39
C SER A 153 -1.89 -14.39 -6.12
N ASN A 154 -3.03 -15.00 -5.75
CA ASN A 154 -3.69 -14.71 -4.48
C ASN A 154 -2.78 -15.04 -3.30
N GLU A 155 -2.07 -16.17 -3.34
CA GLU A 155 -1.16 -16.62 -2.29
C GLU A 155 -0.07 -15.59 -2.00
N SER A 156 0.46 -14.94 -3.06
CA SER A 156 1.49 -13.91 -2.91
C SER A 156 0.98 -12.63 -2.22
N ARG A 157 -0.34 -12.46 -2.10
CA ARG A 157 -1.01 -11.33 -1.44
C ARG A 157 -1.41 -11.60 0.01
N ILE A 158 -1.42 -12.88 0.43
CA ILE A 158 -1.74 -13.24 1.82
C ILE A 158 -0.73 -12.57 2.75
N ARG A 159 -1.23 -11.95 3.80
CA ARG A 159 -0.43 -11.33 4.85
C ARG A 159 -0.87 -11.84 6.19
N MET A 160 0.11 -12.04 7.06
CA MET A 160 -0.11 -12.41 8.46
C MET A 160 0.08 -11.19 9.35
N SER A 161 -0.71 -11.11 10.39
CA SER A 161 -0.55 -10.21 11.52
C SER A 161 -0.80 -10.98 12.80
N ASN A 162 0.09 -10.86 13.80
CA ASN A 162 0.00 -11.57 15.06
C ASN A 162 -0.16 -13.11 14.91
N GLY A 163 0.49 -13.69 13.90
CA GLY A 163 0.49 -15.14 13.67
C GLY A 163 -0.76 -15.70 12.98
N ALA A 164 -1.66 -14.86 12.48
CA ALA A 164 -2.84 -15.25 11.73
C ALA A 164 -2.95 -14.48 10.40
N ASP A 165 -3.55 -15.12 9.40
CA ASP A 165 -3.89 -14.46 8.14
C ASP A 165 -4.85 -13.31 8.40
N CYS A 166 -4.60 -12.17 7.78
CA CYS A 166 -5.35 -10.94 8.02
C CYS A 166 -5.79 -10.26 6.73
N ALA A 167 -6.78 -9.38 6.85
CA ALA A 167 -7.15 -8.47 5.78
C ALA A 167 -6.36 -7.17 5.90
N TRP A 168 -6.00 -6.58 4.74
CA TRP A 168 -5.24 -5.33 4.73
C TRP A 168 -5.73 -4.35 3.66
N TRP A 169 -5.64 -3.06 3.99
CA TRP A 169 -6.15 -1.99 3.17
C TRP A 169 -5.32 -1.72 1.92
N THR A 170 -6.03 -1.33 0.84
CA THR A 170 -5.42 -0.63 -0.28
C THR A 170 -5.84 0.84 -0.27
N ARG A 171 -5.09 1.71 -0.98
CA ARG A 171 -5.45 3.12 -1.13
C ARG A 171 -6.49 3.40 -2.22
N SER A 172 -6.99 2.35 -2.92
CA SER A 172 -7.92 2.48 -4.03
C SER A 172 -9.36 2.57 -3.55
N PRO A 173 -10.07 3.68 -3.80
CA PRO A 173 -11.51 3.73 -3.60
C PRO A 173 -12.23 2.74 -4.53
N ARG A 174 -13.33 2.19 -4.06
CA ARG A 174 -14.20 1.33 -4.86
C ARG A 174 -14.84 2.13 -6.00
N GLY A 175 -14.88 1.56 -7.21
CA GLY A 175 -15.54 2.11 -8.40
C GLY A 175 -16.40 1.07 -9.11
N PRO A 176 -17.23 1.44 -10.07
CA PRO A 176 -17.88 2.73 -10.28
C PRO A 176 -19.21 2.81 -9.51
N TYR A 177 -19.20 3.33 -8.31
CA TYR A 177 -20.41 3.51 -7.50
C TYR A 177 -20.50 4.93 -6.98
N THR A 178 -21.74 5.39 -6.79
CA THR A 178 -22.07 6.73 -6.27
C THR A 178 -21.86 6.87 -4.75
N GLN A 179 -21.44 5.81 -4.07
CA GLN A 179 -21.21 5.81 -2.63
C GLN A 179 -19.73 6.04 -2.32
N TYR A 180 -19.44 7.14 -1.65
CA TYR A 180 -18.13 7.71 -1.34
C TYR A 180 -17.51 7.18 -0.07
N SER A 181 -17.73 5.91 0.25
CA SER A 181 -17.55 5.41 1.61
C SER A 181 -16.64 4.18 1.68
N SER A 182 -16.15 3.69 0.52
CA SER A 182 -15.51 2.38 0.45
C SER A 182 -14.16 2.40 -0.23
N TYR A 183 -13.21 1.68 0.37
CA TYR A 183 -11.92 1.34 -0.21
C TYR A 183 -11.86 -0.16 -0.54
N CYS A 184 -11.06 -0.50 -1.55
CA CYS A 184 -10.69 -1.88 -1.81
C CYS A 184 -9.71 -2.37 -0.73
N TYR A 185 -9.73 -3.66 -0.47
CA TYR A 185 -8.83 -4.30 0.48
C TYR A 185 -8.51 -5.73 0.02
N VAL A 186 -7.42 -6.28 0.53
CA VAL A 186 -7.05 -7.68 0.32
C VAL A 186 -7.57 -8.48 1.52
N ARG A 187 -8.27 -9.57 1.24
CA ARG A 187 -8.77 -10.50 2.25
C ARG A 187 -7.64 -11.41 2.76
N ALA A 188 -7.93 -12.11 3.85
CA ALA A 188 -7.02 -13.11 4.42
C ALA A 188 -6.64 -14.25 3.43
N ASP A 189 -7.49 -14.53 2.43
CA ASP A 189 -7.23 -15.49 1.36
C ASP A 189 -6.50 -14.89 0.14
N GLY A 190 -6.05 -13.65 0.22
CA GLY A 190 -5.35 -12.94 -0.85
C GLY A 190 -6.25 -12.37 -1.95
N ALA A 191 -7.56 -12.57 -1.89
CA ALA A 191 -8.48 -11.98 -2.88
C ALA A 191 -8.66 -10.48 -2.63
N VAL A 192 -8.55 -9.68 -3.69
CA VAL A 192 -8.90 -8.25 -3.63
C VAL A 192 -10.40 -8.10 -3.78
N VAL A 193 -11.00 -7.35 -2.88
CA VAL A 193 -12.45 -7.15 -2.80
C VAL A 193 -12.76 -5.74 -2.27
N SER A 194 -14.05 -5.43 -2.19
CA SER A 194 -14.55 -4.25 -1.48
C SER A 194 -15.87 -4.59 -0.78
N SER A 195 -16.24 -3.80 0.22
CA SER A 195 -17.57 -3.85 0.82
C SER A 195 -18.10 -2.43 1.03
N ASP A 196 -19.41 -2.30 1.21
CA ASP A 196 -20.04 -1.00 1.37
C ASP A 196 -19.66 -0.34 2.71
N ASN A 197 -19.51 0.98 2.72
CA ASN A 197 -19.29 1.80 3.92
C ASN A 197 -18.10 1.38 4.80
N ASN A 198 -17.00 0.92 4.19
CA ASN A 198 -15.90 0.31 4.94
C ASN A 198 -14.78 1.27 5.37
N ALA A 199 -14.74 2.52 4.88
CA ALA A 199 -13.62 3.44 5.13
C ALA A 199 -13.33 3.68 6.63
N ALA A 200 -14.37 3.65 7.48
CA ALA A 200 -14.26 3.80 8.92
C ALA A 200 -14.19 2.47 9.69
N SER A 201 -14.15 1.34 8.99
CA SER A 201 -14.16 0.02 9.63
C SER A 201 -12.78 -0.36 10.15
N THR A 202 -12.74 -0.96 11.32
CA THR A 202 -11.52 -1.56 11.92
C THR A 202 -11.49 -3.08 11.75
N THR A 203 -12.62 -3.67 11.35
CA THR A 203 -12.75 -5.11 11.06
C THR A 203 -13.60 -5.30 9.81
N MET A 204 -13.34 -6.38 9.08
CA MET A 204 -14.16 -6.83 7.96
C MET A 204 -14.52 -8.29 8.16
N PHE A 205 -15.84 -8.59 8.24
CA PHE A 205 -16.35 -9.95 8.51
C PHE A 205 -15.72 -10.58 9.77
N GLY A 206 -15.47 -9.77 10.81
CA GLY A 206 -14.85 -10.21 12.05
C GLY A 206 -13.32 -10.33 12.01
N VAL A 207 -12.68 -10.09 10.88
CA VAL A 207 -11.22 -10.08 10.73
C VAL A 207 -10.70 -8.66 10.94
N PRO A 208 -9.69 -8.45 11.81
CA PRO A 208 -9.06 -7.13 11.96
C PRO A 208 -8.49 -6.62 10.64
N MET A 209 -8.70 -5.34 10.36
CA MET A 209 -8.09 -4.65 9.22
C MET A 209 -6.71 -4.12 9.63
N THR A 210 -5.73 -4.38 8.78
CA THR A 210 -4.34 -4.01 9.03
C THR A 210 -3.76 -3.21 7.86
N TYR A 211 -2.47 -2.89 7.95
CA TYR A 211 -1.75 -2.13 6.93
C TYR A 211 -0.56 -2.93 6.41
N CYS A 212 -0.47 -3.05 5.09
CA CYS A 212 0.69 -3.56 4.38
C CYS A 212 1.23 -2.42 3.50
N LEU A 213 2.49 -2.06 3.67
CA LEU A 213 3.05 -0.87 3.05
C LEU A 213 4.10 -1.21 2.00
N GLY A 214 4.21 -0.33 1.01
CA GLY A 214 5.35 -0.20 0.12
C GLY A 214 6.19 1.01 0.49
N PHE A 215 7.46 0.99 0.14
CA PHE A 215 8.40 2.11 0.23
C PHE A 215 9.58 1.91 -0.72
N CYS A 216 10.26 2.99 -1.06
CA CYS A 216 11.39 2.95 -1.97
C CYS A 216 12.72 3.22 -1.28
N VAL A 217 13.79 2.64 -1.81
CA VAL A 217 15.18 2.93 -1.43
C VAL A 217 16.04 3.20 -2.66
N GLY A 218 16.89 4.24 -2.55
CA GLY A 218 17.75 4.63 -3.67
C GLY A 218 18.62 5.86 -3.42
#